data_40d82824c8655dfb2635b64084a49c3b
#
_entry.id   40d82824c8655dfb2635b64084a49c3b
#
_cell.length_a   1.000
_cell.length_b   1.000
_cell.length_c   1.000
_cell.angle_alpha   90.00
_cell.angle_beta   90.00
_cell.angle_gamma   90.00
#
_symmetry.space_group_name_H-M   'P 1'
#
loop_
_entity.id
_entity.type
_entity.pdbx_description
1 polymer ?
#
loop_
_entity_poly.entity_id
_entity_poly.type
_entity_poly.pdbx_seq_one_letter_code
_entity_poly.pdbx_strand_id
1 'polypeptide(L)'
;MENGRQDPRNGGYFLEQLRREGRAERDERARLYISPRRVLWESEGENCSVVGSAALLQDKPGQISLHSDACCTLKNSGASASLLLDFGQELHGGIELSVQKVTGAQRAKLRIRFGESATEAMSELGGATNATFGMALH
;
A
#
# COMPACT_ATOMS: atom_id res chain seq x y z
N MET A 1 -19.47 -1.52 43.28
CA MET A 1 -19.68 -1.14 41.84
C MET A 1 -18.45 -0.35 41.42
N GLU A 2 -17.47 -1.05 40.88
CA GLU A 2 -16.22 -0.43 40.42
C GLU A 2 -16.44 0.14 39.01
N ASN A 3 -16.35 1.44 38.92
CA ASN A 3 -16.35 2.18 37.67
C ASN A 3 -14.99 1.99 37.02
N GLY A 4 -14.86 1.01 36.13
CA GLY A 4 -13.67 0.77 35.31
C GLY A 4 -13.42 1.95 34.38
N ARG A 5 -12.67 2.93 34.85
CA ARG A 5 -12.07 3.95 33.97
C ARG A 5 -11.08 3.25 33.07
N GLN A 6 -11.47 2.99 31.83
CA GLN A 6 -10.54 2.53 30.80
C GLN A 6 -9.50 3.62 30.54
N ASP A 7 -8.23 3.21 30.58
CA ASP A 7 -7.09 4.10 30.34
C ASP A 7 -7.13 4.62 28.88
N PRO A 8 -7.24 5.94 28.66
CA PRO A 8 -7.31 6.53 27.32
C PRO A 8 -6.01 6.37 26.51
N ARG A 9 -4.97 5.79 27.10
CA ARG A 9 -3.68 5.55 26.44
C ARG A 9 -3.63 4.24 25.67
N ASN A 10 -4.71 3.45 25.68
CA ASN A 10 -4.80 2.23 24.89
C ASN A 10 -5.19 2.59 23.43
N GLY A 11 -4.17 2.90 22.62
CA GLY A 11 -4.33 3.41 21.24
C GLY A 11 -5.21 2.56 20.33
N GLY A 12 -5.38 1.26 20.62
CA GLY A 12 -6.26 0.37 19.88
C GLY A 12 -7.74 0.74 20.00
N TYR A 13 -8.20 1.05 21.22
CA TYR A 13 -9.59 1.41 21.47
C TYR A 13 -9.95 2.78 20.84
N PHE A 14 -9.04 3.73 20.95
CA PHE A 14 -9.23 5.06 20.36
C PHE A 14 -9.32 5.03 18.85
N LEU A 15 -8.47 4.23 18.18
CA LEU A 15 -8.52 4.05 16.71
C LEU A 15 -9.80 3.34 16.26
N GLU A 16 -10.28 2.39 17.04
CA GLU A 16 -11.52 1.68 16.72
C GLU A 16 -12.76 2.55 16.93
N GLN A 17 -12.72 3.40 17.94
CA GLN A 17 -13.75 4.40 18.17
C GLN A 17 -13.76 5.45 17.05
N LEU A 18 -12.61 5.98 16.64
CA LEU A 18 -12.50 6.90 15.50
C LEU A 18 -12.96 6.25 14.19
N ARG A 19 -12.67 4.95 14.00
CA ARG A 19 -13.21 4.20 12.86
C ARG A 19 -14.72 4.07 12.88
N ARG A 20 -15.33 3.89 14.04
CA ARG A 20 -16.80 3.83 14.22
C ARG A 20 -17.43 5.21 14.05
N GLU A 21 -16.86 6.22 14.64
CA GLU A 21 -17.33 7.60 14.55
C GLU A 21 -17.17 8.14 13.12
N GLY A 22 -16.04 7.89 12.46
CA GLY A 22 -15.82 8.24 11.06
C GLY A 22 -16.72 7.48 10.05
N ARG A 23 -17.33 6.35 10.47
CA ARG A 23 -18.37 5.68 9.69
C ARG A 23 -19.77 6.26 9.94
N ALA A 24 -20.01 6.79 11.12
CA ALA A 24 -21.29 7.37 11.53
C ALA A 24 -21.47 8.81 11.02
N GLU A 25 -20.40 9.58 11.05
CA GLU A 25 -20.35 10.92 10.47
C GLU A 25 -19.49 10.87 9.21
N ARG A 26 -20.12 11.01 8.05
CA ARG A 26 -19.42 11.21 6.77
C ARG A 26 -18.75 12.59 6.79
N ASP A 27 -17.65 12.71 7.50
CA ASP A 27 -16.75 13.83 7.28
C ASP A 27 -16.00 13.57 5.95
N GLU A 28 -16.36 14.30 4.92
CA GLU A 28 -15.71 14.22 3.60
C GLU A 28 -14.21 14.49 3.65
N ARG A 29 -13.72 15.03 4.77
CA ARG A 29 -12.30 15.30 5.01
C ARG A 29 -11.57 14.15 5.70
N ALA A 30 -12.30 13.16 6.23
CA ALA A 30 -11.68 12.01 6.89
C ALA A 30 -10.98 11.11 5.86
N ARG A 31 -9.67 10.91 6.04
CA ARG A 31 -8.89 9.97 5.24
C ARG A 31 -8.77 8.65 5.98
N LEU A 32 -9.15 7.57 5.31
CA LEU A 32 -8.93 6.22 5.81
C LEU A 32 -7.71 5.65 5.10
N TYR A 33 -6.69 5.29 5.87
CA TYR A 33 -5.54 4.57 5.37
C TYR A 33 -5.77 3.07 5.50
N ILE A 34 -5.57 2.36 4.41
CA ILE A 34 -5.73 0.90 4.36
C ILE A 34 -4.47 0.25 3.83
N SER A 35 -4.12 -0.89 4.40
CA SER A 35 -3.01 -1.72 3.94
C SER A 35 -3.49 -2.76 2.92
N PRO A 36 -2.63 -3.19 1.99
CA PRO A 36 -2.92 -4.33 1.13
C PRO A 36 -3.24 -5.57 1.97
N ARG A 37 -4.11 -6.43 1.47
CA ARG A 37 -4.44 -7.71 2.12
C ARG A 37 -3.48 -8.82 1.78
N ARG A 38 -2.91 -8.79 0.57
CA ARG A 38 -1.99 -9.83 0.10
C ARG A 38 -1.08 -9.32 -1.01
N VAL A 39 0.05 -9.98 -1.16
CA VAL A 39 0.91 -9.86 -2.31
C VAL A 39 0.50 -10.95 -3.31
N LEU A 40 0.13 -10.56 -4.52
CA LEU A 40 -0.25 -11.48 -5.57
C LEU A 40 0.94 -11.97 -6.38
N TRP A 41 1.91 -11.10 -6.57
CA TRP A 41 3.08 -11.40 -7.38
C TRP A 41 4.25 -10.49 -7.02
N GLU A 42 5.45 -11.01 -7.15
CA GLU A 42 6.73 -10.32 -6.98
C GLU A 42 7.67 -10.70 -8.11
N SER A 43 8.48 -9.75 -8.57
CA SER A 43 9.52 -10.06 -9.54
C SER A 43 10.68 -10.77 -8.85
N GLU A 44 11.10 -11.88 -9.42
CA GLU A 44 12.28 -12.64 -9.02
C GLU A 44 13.22 -12.78 -10.22
N GLY A 45 14.52 -12.57 -9.99
CA GLY A 45 15.52 -12.73 -11.04
C GLY A 45 16.91 -12.28 -10.61
N GLU A 46 17.89 -12.59 -11.44
CA GLU A 46 19.29 -12.21 -11.16
C GLU A 46 19.49 -10.70 -11.09
N ASN A 47 18.68 -9.94 -11.86
CA ASN A 47 18.83 -8.50 -12.00
C ASN A 47 17.76 -7.68 -11.28
N CYS A 48 16.87 -8.30 -10.54
CA CYS A 48 15.87 -7.62 -9.71
C CYS A 48 15.38 -8.54 -8.60
N SER A 49 15.03 -7.97 -7.46
CA SER A 49 14.39 -8.73 -6.38
C SER A 49 13.52 -7.86 -5.50
N VAL A 50 12.53 -8.49 -4.89
CA VAL A 50 11.70 -7.93 -3.83
C VAL A 50 11.96 -8.71 -2.55
N VAL A 51 12.22 -8.01 -1.46
CA VAL A 51 12.52 -8.64 -0.16
C VAL A 51 11.65 -7.99 0.91
N GLY A 52 10.99 -8.81 1.72
CA GLY A 52 10.23 -8.34 2.88
C GLY A 52 8.89 -7.71 2.53
N SER A 53 8.26 -8.08 1.43
CA SER A 53 6.95 -7.58 0.99
C SER A 53 5.83 -7.80 2.01
N ALA A 54 5.91 -8.84 2.84
CA ALA A 54 4.99 -9.07 3.95
C ALA A 54 4.88 -7.88 4.92
N ALA A 55 5.90 -7.04 4.98
CA ALA A 55 5.86 -5.81 5.78
C ALA A 55 4.81 -4.80 5.30
N LEU A 56 4.42 -4.86 4.02
CA LEU A 56 3.40 -3.99 3.43
C LEU A 56 1.97 -4.37 3.84
N LEU A 57 1.77 -5.60 4.32
CA LEU A 57 0.46 -6.13 4.70
C LEU A 57 0.08 -5.77 6.14
N GLN A 58 0.99 -5.17 6.88
CA GLN A 58 0.78 -4.83 8.28
C GLN A 58 0.10 -3.46 8.40
N ASP A 59 -0.99 -3.41 9.16
CA ASP A 59 -1.58 -2.14 9.58
C ASP A 59 -0.63 -1.44 10.55
N LYS A 60 0.13 -0.49 10.03
CA LYS A 60 1.01 0.34 10.85
C LYS A 60 0.49 1.77 10.86
N PRO A 61 0.43 2.42 12.02
CA PRO A 61 0.22 3.86 12.05
C PRO A 61 1.39 4.54 11.34
N GLY A 62 1.09 5.35 10.37
CA GLY A 62 1.85 6.07 9.36
C GLY A 62 3.27 6.59 9.61
N GLN A 63 4.00 6.09 10.59
CA GLN A 63 5.41 6.46 10.78
C GLN A 63 6.33 5.27 10.57
N ILE A 64 7.26 5.42 9.62
CA ILE A 64 8.37 4.50 9.47
C ILE A 64 9.39 4.82 10.56
N SER A 65 9.67 3.86 11.42
CA SER A 65 10.81 3.93 12.32
C SER A 65 12.10 3.78 11.54
N LEU A 66 13.05 4.68 11.73
CA LEU A 66 14.40 4.58 11.15
C LEU A 66 15.16 3.31 11.60
N HIS A 67 14.69 2.69 12.67
CA HIS A 67 15.29 1.49 13.27
C HIS A 67 14.48 0.21 12.99
N SER A 68 13.44 0.29 12.16
CA SER A 68 12.63 -0.87 11.83
C SER A 68 13.22 -1.59 10.62
N ASP A 69 13.61 -2.85 10.81
CA ASP A 69 14.01 -3.75 9.72
C ASP A 69 12.80 -4.28 8.91
N ALA A 70 11.57 -3.96 9.35
CA ALA A 70 10.35 -4.40 8.70
C ALA A 70 9.96 -3.48 7.54
N CYS A 71 10.76 -3.50 6.48
CA CYS A 71 10.51 -2.75 5.26
C CYS A 71 10.51 -3.68 4.05
N CYS A 72 9.66 -3.37 3.07
CA CYS A 72 9.79 -3.96 1.74
C CYS A 72 10.94 -3.28 1.00
N THR A 73 11.86 -4.07 0.47
CA THR A 73 13.02 -3.59 -0.29
C THR A 73 12.91 -4.02 -1.73
N LEU A 74 12.92 -3.04 -2.64
CA LEU A 74 13.00 -3.25 -4.09
C LEU A 74 14.46 -3.06 -4.53
N LYS A 75 15.07 -4.11 -5.09
CA LYS A 75 16.46 -4.07 -5.59
C LYS A 75 16.47 -4.17 -7.11
N ASN A 76 17.07 -3.20 -7.76
CA ASN A 76 17.26 -3.15 -9.21
C ASN A 76 18.74 -3.26 -9.53
N SER A 77 19.12 -4.24 -10.36
CA SER A 77 20.51 -4.48 -10.80
C SER A 77 20.57 -4.66 -12.32
N GLY A 78 19.71 -3.99 -13.06
CA GLY A 78 19.58 -4.09 -14.52
C GLY A 78 18.14 -4.29 -14.99
N ALA A 79 17.27 -4.87 -14.15
CA ALA A 79 15.83 -4.95 -14.38
C ALA A 79 15.08 -4.26 -13.23
N SER A 80 13.87 -3.81 -13.50
CA SER A 80 13.02 -3.17 -12.49
C SER A 80 12.39 -4.21 -11.57
N ALA A 81 12.62 -4.07 -10.27
CA ALA A 81 11.87 -4.83 -9.28
C ALA A 81 10.44 -4.33 -9.22
N SER A 82 9.50 -5.26 -9.18
CA SER A 82 8.06 -4.97 -9.22
C SER A 82 7.29 -5.90 -8.29
N LEU A 83 6.16 -5.44 -7.77
CA LEU A 83 5.24 -6.27 -7.01
C LEU A 83 3.80 -5.88 -7.32
N LEU A 84 2.89 -6.83 -7.18
CA LEU A 84 1.46 -6.66 -7.34
C LEU A 84 0.77 -6.88 -6.00
N LEU A 85 0.03 -5.88 -5.56
CA LEU A 85 -0.67 -5.87 -4.28
C LEU A 85 -2.18 -5.91 -4.51
N ASP A 86 -2.88 -6.67 -3.69
CA ASP A 86 -4.33 -6.75 -3.69
C ASP A 86 -4.88 -6.19 -2.38
N PHE A 87 -5.79 -5.25 -2.48
CA PHE A 87 -6.48 -4.64 -1.34
C PHE A 87 -7.75 -5.40 -0.96
N GLY A 88 -8.18 -6.38 -1.77
CA GLY A 88 -9.32 -7.25 -1.50
C GLY A 88 -10.67 -6.56 -1.61
N GLN A 89 -10.71 -5.35 -2.11
CA GLN A 89 -11.92 -4.56 -2.33
C GLN A 89 -11.66 -3.46 -3.36
N GLU A 90 -12.70 -3.02 -4.03
CA GLU A 90 -12.67 -1.84 -4.87
C GLU A 90 -12.48 -0.57 -4.01
N LEU A 91 -11.64 0.34 -4.49
CA LEU A 91 -11.26 1.52 -3.76
C LEU A 91 -11.31 2.76 -4.66
N HIS A 92 -11.89 3.82 -4.13
CA HIS A 92 -11.73 5.16 -4.65
C HIS A 92 -10.74 5.93 -3.77
N GLY A 93 -9.58 6.27 -4.32
CA GLY A 93 -8.56 6.96 -3.52
C GLY A 93 -7.24 7.13 -4.23
N GLY A 94 -6.23 7.44 -3.47
CA GLY A 94 -4.84 7.57 -3.90
C GLY A 94 -3.93 6.62 -3.14
N ILE A 95 -2.65 6.69 -3.44
CA ILE A 95 -1.62 5.96 -2.72
C ILE A 95 -0.79 6.93 -1.90
N GLU A 96 -0.52 6.55 -0.67
CA GLU A 96 0.53 7.15 0.14
C GLU A 96 1.70 6.17 0.23
N LEU A 97 2.89 6.65 -0.10
CA LEU A 97 4.10 5.85 -0.08
C LEU A 97 5.11 6.44 0.88
N SER A 98 5.45 5.67 1.90
CA SER A 98 6.50 6.04 2.83
C SER A 98 7.81 5.36 2.43
N VAL A 99 8.82 6.15 2.08
CA VAL A 99 10.13 5.65 1.66
C VAL A 99 11.14 5.86 2.78
N GLN A 100 11.67 4.77 3.32
CA GLN A 100 12.66 4.84 4.40
C GLN A 100 14.04 5.24 3.87
N LYS A 101 14.49 4.64 2.76
CA LYS A 101 15.84 4.83 2.23
C LYS A 101 15.92 4.55 0.74
N VAL A 102 16.72 5.33 0.05
CA VAL A 102 17.15 5.06 -1.33
C VAL A 102 18.66 4.89 -1.32
N THR A 103 19.16 3.83 -1.94
CA THR A 103 20.60 3.53 -2.02
C THR A 103 21.02 3.31 -3.47
N GLY A 104 22.29 3.61 -3.77
CA GLY A 104 22.91 3.31 -5.07
C GLY A 104 22.60 4.31 -6.19
N ALA A 105 21.59 5.16 -6.04
CA ALA A 105 21.23 6.20 -7.01
C ALA A 105 20.86 7.50 -6.31
N GLN A 106 21.07 8.63 -6.95
CA GLN A 106 20.65 9.92 -6.41
C GLN A 106 19.12 10.08 -6.40
N ARG A 107 18.43 9.40 -7.32
CA ARG A 107 16.96 9.42 -7.45
C ARG A 107 16.46 8.04 -7.83
N ALA A 108 15.43 7.56 -7.13
CA ALA A 108 14.66 6.39 -7.54
C ALA A 108 13.43 6.84 -8.33
N LYS A 109 13.18 6.18 -9.46
CA LYS A 109 11.94 6.36 -10.22
C LYS A 109 11.01 5.21 -9.88
N LEU A 110 9.82 5.52 -9.37
CA LEU A 110 8.78 4.56 -9.08
C LEU A 110 7.64 4.74 -10.07
N ARG A 111 7.16 3.64 -10.63
CA ARG A 111 5.93 3.59 -11.43
C ARG A 111 4.87 2.87 -10.62
N ILE A 112 3.72 3.50 -10.47
CA ILE A 112 2.56 2.92 -9.79
C ILE A 112 1.44 2.81 -10.82
N ARG A 113 0.72 1.70 -10.79
CA ARG A 113 -0.45 1.44 -11.61
C ARG A 113 -1.57 0.94 -10.74
N PHE A 114 -2.78 1.23 -11.14
CA PHE A 114 -4.00 0.75 -10.53
C PHE A 114 -4.79 -0.03 -11.56
N GLY A 115 -5.58 -0.97 -11.12
CA GLY A 115 -6.49 -1.74 -11.95
C GLY A 115 -7.48 -2.49 -11.06
N GLU A 116 -8.66 -2.75 -11.59
CA GLU A 116 -9.69 -3.56 -10.93
C GLU A 116 -9.34 -5.05 -10.99
N SER A 117 -8.41 -5.42 -11.87
CA SER A 117 -7.89 -6.77 -12.03
C SER A 117 -6.36 -6.79 -12.11
N ALA A 118 -5.77 -7.95 -11.83
CA ALA A 118 -4.33 -8.16 -11.99
C ALA A 118 -3.88 -7.91 -13.44
N THR A 119 -4.68 -8.35 -14.42
CA THR A 119 -4.38 -8.16 -15.84
C THR A 119 -4.35 -6.69 -16.21
N GLU A 120 -5.27 -5.91 -15.72
CA GLU A 120 -5.34 -4.48 -15.96
C GLU A 120 -4.17 -3.74 -15.32
N ALA A 121 -3.91 -4.00 -14.03
CA ALA A 121 -2.81 -3.39 -13.30
C ALA A 121 -1.43 -3.70 -13.93
N MET A 122 -1.27 -4.83 -14.57
CA MET A 122 -0.04 -5.26 -15.24
C MET A 122 0.04 -4.85 -16.72
N SER A 123 -1.05 -4.36 -17.33
CA SER A 123 -1.06 -3.93 -18.73
C SER A 123 -0.24 -2.68 -18.95
N GLU A 124 0.33 -2.52 -20.15
CA GLU A 124 0.90 -1.26 -20.59
C GLU A 124 -0.19 -0.32 -21.12
N LEU A 125 -0.16 0.94 -20.69
CA LEU A 125 -1.07 1.96 -21.21
C LEU A 125 -0.78 2.19 -22.70
N GLY A 126 -1.82 2.05 -23.53
CA GLY A 126 -1.72 2.21 -24.99
C GLY A 126 -1.13 1.03 -25.73
N GLY A 127 -0.85 -0.10 -25.07
CA GLY A 127 -0.49 -1.35 -25.72
C GLY A 127 -1.68 -1.99 -26.43
N ALA A 128 -1.39 -2.86 -27.42
CA ALA A 128 -2.41 -3.73 -28.03
C ALA A 128 -2.87 -4.75 -26.96
N THR A 129 -3.80 -4.36 -26.15
CA THR A 129 -4.30 -5.16 -25.05
C THR A 129 -5.70 -5.65 -25.35
N ASN A 130 -5.97 -6.87 -24.96
CA ASN A 130 -7.31 -7.41 -24.80
C ASN A 130 -8.09 -6.69 -23.67
N ALA A 131 -7.83 -5.43 -23.44
CA ALA A 131 -8.61 -4.60 -22.54
C ALA A 131 -9.98 -4.37 -23.17
N THR A 132 -10.96 -5.09 -22.68
CA THR A 132 -12.33 -5.12 -23.21
C THR A 132 -13.06 -3.77 -22.93
N PHE A 133 -12.48 -2.87 -22.16
CA PHE A 133 -13.00 -1.54 -21.87
C PHE A 133 -11.88 -0.49 -21.90
N GLY A 134 -11.82 0.23 -23.02
CA GLY A 134 -10.92 1.36 -23.22
C GLY A 134 -11.38 2.64 -22.52
N MET A 135 -11.61 2.62 -21.23
CA MET A 135 -11.71 3.85 -20.47
C MET A 135 -10.37 4.09 -19.77
N ALA A 136 -9.43 4.69 -20.51
CA ALA A 136 -8.31 5.35 -19.89
C ALA A 136 -8.83 6.63 -19.24
N LEU A 137 -8.89 6.67 -17.94
CA LEU A 137 -9.06 7.92 -17.21
C LEU A 137 -7.75 8.70 -17.33
N HIS A 138 -7.81 9.82 -18.04
CA HIS A 138 -6.74 10.80 -18.16
C HIS A 138 -6.61 11.65 -16.91
#